data_717121c074d437b9756f20eb97c8c746
#
_entry.id   717121c074d437b9756f20eb97c8c746
#
_cell.length_a   1.000
_cell.length_b   1.000
_cell.length_c   1.000
_cell.angle_alpha   90.00
_cell.angle_beta   90.00
_cell.angle_gamma   90.00
#
_symmetry.space_group_name_H-M   'P 1'
#
loop_
_entity.id
_entity.type
_entity.pdbx_description
1 polymer ?
#
loop_
_entity_poly.entity_id
_entity_poly.type
_entity_poly.pdbx_seq_one_letter_code
_entity_poly.pdbx_strand_id
1 'polypeptide(L)'
;MGRRVSLFRPAAATLLALAMIALAPAGPVLAQCVPATGAGCDLRSRIAAAEAFVATRPGTVGYVLRDRTSGLRYRNAHAATMIWTASTIKLAMVVDLLTRERAGTVRLSAEDRQLMQAMLRGSDNDATDTLWDRYGGPDHRAFNAGFPRYGMTSVAPQPGFGSVFPYWGFQKGTADDFDQLMNFTLSQMNPADTAAIVAEMQKVAPNQQWGVWGAGPQMAPGNKNGWSQEQGGWVVNSVGFAGPAQRYTLTVFNALNGEGGFDDGVQTTTGLGRILLGR
;
A
#
# COMPACT_ATOMS: atom_id res chain seq x y z
N MET A 1 -14.81 20.48 -99.42
CA MET A 1 -15.24 20.87 -98.04
C MET A 1 -14.68 19.83 -97.12
N GLY A 2 -13.48 20.12 -96.55
CA GLY A 2 -12.78 19.20 -95.65
C GLY A 2 -12.80 19.69 -94.28
N ARG A 3 -13.24 18.88 -93.30
CA ARG A 3 -13.15 19.14 -91.85
C ARG A 3 -11.94 18.41 -91.31
N ARG A 4 -11.01 19.20 -90.75
CA ARG A 4 -9.89 18.68 -90.00
C ARG A 4 -10.35 18.25 -88.62
N VAL A 5 -10.03 17.00 -88.23
CA VAL A 5 -10.22 16.48 -86.88
C VAL A 5 -8.92 16.68 -86.13
N SER A 6 -9.03 17.43 -85.06
CA SER A 6 -7.93 17.68 -84.15
C SER A 6 -7.84 16.58 -83.07
N LEU A 7 -6.70 15.91 -82.93
CA LEU A 7 -6.47 14.88 -81.93
C LEU A 7 -5.90 15.55 -80.66
N PHE A 8 -6.69 15.55 -79.60
CA PHE A 8 -6.23 15.90 -78.27
C PHE A 8 -5.55 14.69 -77.65
N ARG A 9 -4.34 14.81 -77.24
CA ARG A 9 -3.63 13.88 -76.35
C ARG A 9 -3.94 14.23 -74.89
N PRO A 10 -4.34 13.26 -74.02
CA PRO A 10 -4.42 13.53 -72.57
C PRO A 10 -3.02 13.48 -71.93
N ALA A 11 -2.71 14.50 -71.13
CA ALA A 11 -1.56 14.52 -70.26
C ALA A 11 -1.74 13.60 -69.09
N ALA A 12 -0.83 12.69 -68.87
CA ALA A 12 -0.79 11.83 -67.67
C ALA A 12 -0.35 12.66 -66.47
N ALA A 13 -1.27 12.87 -65.53
CA ALA A 13 -0.96 13.42 -64.22
C ALA A 13 -0.44 12.33 -63.27
N THR A 14 0.85 12.38 -62.95
CA THR A 14 1.48 11.48 -61.97
C THR A 14 1.13 11.98 -60.55
N LEU A 15 0.24 11.29 -59.85
CA LEU A 15 -0.03 11.55 -58.45
C LEU A 15 1.12 10.96 -57.59
N LEU A 16 1.94 11.80 -56.99
CA LEU A 16 2.86 11.43 -55.91
C LEU A 16 2.04 11.25 -54.63
N ALA A 17 1.86 10.00 -54.20
CA ALA A 17 1.29 9.70 -52.91
C ALA A 17 2.39 9.93 -51.85
N LEU A 18 2.29 11.02 -51.05
CA LEU A 18 3.06 11.20 -49.83
C LEU A 18 2.51 10.23 -48.76
N ALA A 19 3.26 9.18 -48.46
CA ALA A 19 2.99 8.34 -47.30
C ALA A 19 3.40 9.13 -46.03
N MET A 20 2.42 9.64 -45.29
CA MET A 20 2.64 10.14 -43.92
C MET A 20 2.86 8.94 -43.02
N ILE A 21 4.10 8.73 -42.61
CA ILE A 21 4.43 7.80 -41.52
C ILE A 21 4.01 8.51 -40.22
N ALA A 22 2.88 8.09 -39.67
CA ALA A 22 2.49 8.51 -38.32
C ALA A 22 3.49 7.91 -37.32
N LEU A 23 4.36 8.74 -36.73
CA LEU A 23 5.13 8.35 -35.57
C LEU A 23 4.13 8.15 -34.41
N ALA A 24 3.93 6.91 -34.00
CA ALA A 24 3.27 6.61 -32.74
C ALA A 24 4.07 7.25 -31.60
N PRO A 25 3.41 7.86 -30.57
CA PRO A 25 4.13 8.37 -29.43
C PRO A 25 4.86 7.21 -28.76
N ALA A 26 6.19 7.34 -28.64
CA ALA A 26 7.01 6.40 -27.90
C ALA A 26 6.49 6.36 -26.46
N GLY A 27 5.91 5.22 -26.04
CA GLY A 27 5.61 4.94 -24.66
C GLY A 27 6.89 5.10 -23.82
N PRO A 28 6.80 5.27 -22.50
CA PRO A 28 7.98 5.47 -21.66
C PRO A 28 8.93 4.30 -21.88
N VAL A 29 10.06 4.58 -22.49
CA VAL A 29 11.16 3.64 -22.67
C VAL A 29 11.64 3.32 -21.26
N LEU A 30 11.24 2.15 -20.73
CA LEU A 30 11.89 1.58 -19.55
C LEU A 30 13.37 1.45 -19.91
N ALA A 31 14.19 2.31 -19.33
CA ALA A 31 15.63 2.32 -19.58
C ALA A 31 16.16 0.89 -19.39
N GLN A 32 16.72 0.31 -20.45
CA GLN A 32 17.27 -1.04 -20.39
C GLN A 32 18.28 -1.10 -19.28
N CYS A 33 18.09 -2.03 -18.34
CA CYS A 33 19.02 -2.26 -17.25
C CYS A 33 20.37 -2.70 -17.82
N VAL A 34 21.41 -1.87 -17.66
CA VAL A 34 22.77 -2.29 -17.91
C VAL A 34 23.22 -3.20 -16.77
N PRO A 35 23.76 -4.41 -17.04
CA PRO A 35 24.01 -5.46 -16.02
C PRO A 35 25.04 -5.13 -14.93
N ALA A 36 25.60 -3.94 -14.89
CA ALA A 36 26.75 -3.60 -14.04
C ALA A 36 26.45 -3.45 -12.53
N THR A 37 25.20 -3.37 -12.10
CA THR A 37 24.85 -3.30 -10.67
C THR A 37 23.53 -4.04 -10.38
N GLY A 38 23.62 -5.37 -10.27
CA GLY A 38 22.52 -6.33 -10.22
C GLY A 38 21.28 -6.02 -9.34
N ALA A 39 21.42 -5.33 -8.20
CA ALA A 39 20.31 -5.15 -7.25
C ALA A 39 19.21 -4.18 -7.72
N GLY A 40 19.57 -3.10 -8.42
CA GLY A 40 18.58 -2.12 -8.90
C GLY A 40 17.79 -2.61 -10.12
N CYS A 41 18.42 -3.45 -10.95
CA CYS A 41 17.76 -4.08 -12.09
C CYS A 41 16.79 -5.18 -11.64
N ASP A 42 17.16 -5.96 -10.63
CA ASP A 42 16.30 -6.98 -10.03
C ASP A 42 15.00 -6.34 -9.46
N LEU A 43 15.09 -5.23 -8.75
CA LEU A 43 13.91 -4.59 -8.18
C LEU A 43 12.98 -3.97 -9.24
N ARG A 44 13.54 -3.42 -10.33
CA ARG A 44 12.72 -2.90 -11.45
C ARG A 44 11.95 -4.01 -12.17
N SER A 45 12.59 -5.16 -12.42
CA SER A 45 11.91 -6.30 -13.03
C SER A 45 10.83 -6.88 -12.11
N ARG A 46 11.05 -6.90 -10.80
CA ARG A 46 10.04 -7.29 -9.82
C ARG A 46 8.85 -6.33 -9.80
N ILE A 47 9.10 -5.03 -9.89
CA ILE A 47 8.03 -4.03 -10.00
C ILE A 47 7.21 -4.25 -11.28
N ALA A 48 7.85 -4.48 -12.41
CA ALA A 48 7.13 -4.78 -13.67
C ALA A 48 6.31 -6.06 -13.57
N ALA A 49 6.83 -7.11 -12.94
CA ALA A 49 6.11 -8.35 -12.68
C ALA A 49 4.92 -8.13 -11.71
N ALA A 50 5.08 -7.27 -10.69
CA ALA A 50 4.03 -6.92 -9.76
C ALA A 50 2.90 -6.15 -10.46
N GLU A 51 3.20 -5.20 -11.37
CA GLU A 51 2.20 -4.51 -12.16
C GLU A 51 1.43 -5.47 -13.06
N ALA A 52 2.12 -6.37 -13.76
CA ALA A 52 1.48 -7.40 -14.58
C ALA A 52 0.59 -8.32 -13.74
N PHE A 53 1.03 -8.70 -12.55
CA PHE A 53 0.23 -9.51 -11.62
C PHE A 53 -1.02 -8.75 -11.16
N VAL A 54 -0.88 -7.50 -10.69
CA VAL A 54 -2.01 -6.67 -10.22
C VAL A 54 -3.06 -6.48 -11.31
N ALA A 55 -2.65 -6.31 -12.57
CA ALA A 55 -3.57 -6.15 -13.69
C ALA A 55 -4.51 -7.38 -13.90
N THR A 56 -4.19 -8.53 -13.32
CA THR A 56 -5.02 -9.75 -13.36
C THR A 56 -5.82 -9.99 -12.08
N ARG A 57 -5.72 -9.10 -11.09
CA ARG A 57 -6.36 -9.31 -9.78
C ARG A 57 -7.69 -8.57 -9.69
N PRO A 58 -8.67 -9.12 -8.93
CA PRO A 58 -9.96 -8.48 -8.78
C PRO A 58 -9.87 -7.18 -7.99
N GLY A 59 -10.73 -6.25 -8.34
CA GLY A 59 -10.93 -4.99 -7.65
C GLY A 59 -9.84 -3.95 -7.90
N THR A 60 -9.65 -3.07 -6.93
CA THR A 60 -8.65 -2.00 -6.96
C THR A 60 -7.52 -2.31 -6.01
N VAL A 61 -6.29 -2.39 -6.52
CA VAL A 61 -5.08 -2.68 -5.71
C VAL A 61 -4.16 -1.47 -5.73
N GLY A 62 -4.07 -0.76 -4.61
CA GLY A 62 -3.08 0.29 -4.37
C GLY A 62 -1.90 -0.26 -3.58
N TYR A 63 -0.66 -0.01 -4.01
CA TYR A 63 0.50 -0.42 -3.24
C TYR A 63 1.68 0.54 -3.35
N VAL A 64 2.52 0.52 -2.30
CA VAL A 64 3.79 1.24 -2.22
C VAL A 64 4.88 0.29 -1.75
N LEU A 65 5.99 0.27 -2.48
CA LEU A 65 7.22 -0.42 -2.12
C LEU A 65 8.32 0.60 -1.84
N ARG A 66 9.04 0.43 -0.74
CA ARG A 66 10.22 1.23 -0.43
C ARG A 66 11.43 0.33 -0.16
N ASP A 67 12.56 0.62 -0.79
CA ASP A 67 13.87 0.10 -0.39
C ASP A 67 14.59 1.18 0.42
N ARG A 68 14.65 1.00 1.73
CA ARG A 68 15.24 1.94 2.69
C ARG A 68 16.75 2.10 2.55
N THR A 69 17.43 1.14 1.90
CA THR A 69 18.87 1.20 1.66
C THR A 69 19.20 2.06 0.44
N SER A 70 18.47 1.90 -0.66
CA SER A 70 18.71 2.66 -1.89
C SER A 70 17.93 3.98 -1.95
N GLY A 71 16.96 4.17 -1.06
CA GLY A 71 16.03 5.31 -1.08
C GLY A 71 14.93 5.19 -2.15
N LEU A 72 14.89 4.08 -2.90
CA LEU A 72 13.84 3.89 -3.91
C LEU A 72 12.47 3.81 -3.22
N ARG A 73 11.53 4.59 -3.73
CA ARG A 73 10.11 4.50 -3.42
C ARG A 73 9.32 4.33 -4.72
N TYR A 74 8.66 3.21 -4.85
CA TYR A 74 7.74 2.96 -5.94
C TYR A 74 6.30 2.96 -5.41
N ARG A 75 5.42 3.62 -6.13
CA ARG A 75 3.98 3.62 -5.88
C ARG A 75 3.23 3.36 -7.19
N ASN A 76 2.24 2.48 -7.15
CA ASN A 76 1.42 2.24 -8.33
C ASN A 76 0.36 3.34 -8.53
N ALA A 77 -0.40 3.26 -9.62
CA ALA A 77 -1.40 4.28 -9.97
C ALA A 77 -2.52 4.41 -8.92
N HIS A 78 -2.80 3.35 -8.16
CA HIS A 78 -3.88 3.31 -7.16
C HIS A 78 -3.41 3.52 -5.71
N ALA A 79 -2.14 3.84 -5.49
CA ALA A 79 -1.59 4.01 -4.14
C ALA A 79 -2.28 5.13 -3.32
N ALA A 80 -2.87 6.14 -3.99
CA ALA A 80 -3.62 7.22 -3.36
C ALA A 80 -5.15 6.98 -3.31
N THR A 81 -5.62 5.79 -3.69
CA THR A 81 -7.05 5.46 -3.61
C THR A 81 -7.47 5.30 -2.16
N MET A 82 -8.55 5.98 -1.76
CA MET A 82 -9.13 5.89 -0.43
C MET A 82 -9.86 4.57 -0.24
N ILE A 83 -9.31 3.69 0.59
CA ILE A 83 -9.84 2.35 0.90
C ILE A 83 -10.05 2.25 2.41
N TRP A 84 -10.99 1.42 2.85
CA TRP A 84 -11.18 1.12 4.27
C TRP A 84 -9.89 0.54 4.85
N THR A 85 -9.42 1.11 5.96
CA THR A 85 -8.17 0.69 6.59
C THR A 85 -8.29 -0.66 7.27
N ALA A 86 -9.50 -1.02 7.69
CA ALA A 86 -9.74 -2.16 8.55
C ALA A 86 -8.72 -2.17 9.71
N SER A 87 -8.26 -3.34 10.13
CA SER A 87 -7.33 -3.45 11.27
C SER A 87 -5.90 -2.94 11.02
N THR A 88 -5.55 -2.44 9.82
CA THR A 88 -4.23 -1.81 9.65
C THR A 88 -4.09 -0.53 10.47
N ILE A 89 -5.19 0.17 10.78
CA ILE A 89 -5.21 1.37 11.62
C ILE A 89 -4.65 1.12 13.03
N LYS A 90 -4.71 -0.12 13.53
CA LYS A 90 -4.18 -0.51 14.84
C LYS A 90 -2.67 -0.24 14.97
N LEU A 91 -1.92 -0.36 13.86
CA LEU A 91 -0.51 0.03 13.84
C LEU A 91 -0.35 1.53 14.09
N ALA A 92 -1.16 2.36 13.44
CA ALA A 92 -1.13 3.80 13.64
C ALA A 92 -1.49 4.21 15.08
N MET A 93 -2.45 3.51 15.70
CA MET A 93 -2.81 3.72 17.10
C MET A 93 -1.64 3.40 18.05
N VAL A 94 -0.94 2.28 17.81
CA VAL A 94 0.24 1.90 18.62
C VAL A 94 1.36 2.92 18.46
N VAL A 95 1.64 3.37 17.24
CA VAL A 95 2.64 4.42 16.95
C VAL A 95 2.26 5.72 17.65
N ASP A 96 1.00 6.11 17.63
CA ASP A 96 0.50 7.32 18.29
C ASP A 96 0.65 7.24 19.81
N LEU A 97 0.23 6.12 20.41
CA LEU A 97 0.33 5.92 21.88
C LEU A 97 1.76 6.01 22.37
N LEU A 98 2.71 5.32 21.72
CA LEU A 98 4.12 5.36 22.08
C LEU A 98 4.72 6.76 21.87
N THR A 99 4.36 7.44 20.79
CA THR A 99 4.82 8.81 20.52
C THR A 99 4.29 9.79 21.56
N ARG A 100 3.02 9.70 21.94
CA ARG A 100 2.38 10.52 22.97
C ARG A 100 2.97 10.25 24.36
N GLU A 101 3.33 9.00 24.65
CA GLU A 101 4.01 8.66 25.90
C GLU A 101 5.39 9.30 25.97
N ARG A 102 6.17 9.25 24.88
CA ARG A 102 7.48 9.95 24.82
C ARG A 102 7.37 11.46 24.97
N ALA A 103 6.27 12.02 24.47
CA ALA A 103 5.96 13.45 24.66
C ALA A 103 5.41 13.78 26.06
N GLY A 104 5.20 12.79 26.93
CA GLY A 104 4.64 12.97 28.27
C GLY A 104 3.15 13.33 28.31
N THR A 105 2.43 13.17 27.18
CA THR A 105 1.00 13.50 27.08
C THR A 105 0.08 12.37 27.46
N VAL A 106 0.58 11.13 27.49
CA VAL A 106 -0.09 9.96 28.04
C VAL A 106 0.88 9.14 28.88
N ARG A 107 0.35 8.32 29.78
CA ARG A 107 1.12 7.34 30.55
C ARG A 107 0.53 5.96 30.30
N LEU A 108 1.30 5.08 29.66
CA LEU A 108 0.90 3.72 29.36
C LEU A 108 1.20 2.80 30.54
N SER A 109 0.20 2.04 30.97
CA SER A 109 0.33 1.00 31.99
C SER A 109 0.96 -0.27 31.40
N ALA A 110 1.27 -1.25 32.25
CA ALA A 110 1.67 -2.58 31.80
C ALA A 110 0.53 -3.29 31.04
N GLU A 111 -0.73 -3.09 31.47
CA GLU A 111 -1.91 -3.60 30.78
C GLU A 111 -2.05 -3.01 29.37
N ASP A 112 -1.89 -1.69 29.21
CA ASP A 112 -1.95 -1.04 27.89
C ASP A 112 -0.94 -1.62 26.92
N ARG A 113 0.26 -1.94 27.39
CA ARG A 113 1.29 -2.59 26.57
C ARG A 113 0.89 -4.01 26.16
N GLN A 114 0.21 -4.77 27.04
CA GLN A 114 -0.33 -6.08 26.70
C GLN A 114 -1.45 -5.96 25.65
N LEU A 115 -2.34 -4.98 25.78
CA LEU A 115 -3.37 -4.69 24.79
C LEU A 115 -2.76 -4.32 23.44
N MET A 116 -1.72 -3.45 23.42
CA MET A 116 -1.00 -3.12 22.18
C MET A 116 -0.36 -4.37 21.52
N GLN A 117 0.19 -5.29 22.32
CA GLN A 117 0.71 -6.57 21.80
C GLN A 117 -0.39 -7.42 21.18
N ALA A 118 -1.54 -7.55 21.84
CA ALA A 118 -2.69 -8.28 21.33
C ALA A 118 -3.19 -7.68 20.01
N MET A 119 -3.25 -6.34 19.92
CA MET A 119 -3.59 -5.63 18.69
C MET A 119 -2.64 -5.95 17.53
N LEU A 120 -1.33 -5.96 17.79
CA LEU A 120 -0.33 -6.18 16.72
C LEU A 120 -0.25 -7.66 16.33
N ARG A 121 -0.23 -8.58 17.31
CA ARG A 121 -0.06 -10.02 17.05
C ARG A 121 -1.31 -10.70 16.52
N GLY A 122 -2.44 -10.51 17.22
CA GLY A 122 -3.70 -11.20 16.96
C GLY A 122 -4.73 -10.35 16.24
N SER A 123 -4.46 -9.05 16.09
CA SER A 123 -5.46 -8.09 15.59
C SER A 123 -6.68 -7.99 16.49
N ASP A 124 -6.49 -8.08 17.80
CA ASP A 124 -7.55 -8.11 18.81
C ASP A 124 -8.40 -6.83 18.77
N ASN A 125 -9.72 -6.99 18.65
CA ASN A 125 -10.65 -5.86 18.55
C ASN A 125 -10.99 -5.31 19.94
N ASP A 126 -11.18 -6.18 20.95
CA ASP A 126 -11.55 -5.74 22.30
C ASP A 126 -10.40 -4.94 22.93
N ALA A 127 -9.15 -5.36 22.68
CA ALA A 127 -7.97 -4.59 23.05
C ALA A 127 -7.94 -3.23 22.35
N THR A 128 -8.38 -3.18 21.08
CA THR A 128 -8.44 -1.94 20.32
C THR A 128 -9.51 -1.00 20.84
N ASP A 129 -10.70 -1.51 21.11
CA ASP A 129 -11.80 -0.74 21.69
C ASP A 129 -11.40 -0.13 23.03
N THR A 130 -10.77 -0.95 23.90
CA THR A 130 -10.29 -0.49 25.22
C THR A 130 -9.30 0.66 25.08
N LEU A 131 -8.33 0.58 24.18
CA LEU A 131 -7.33 1.63 24.00
C LEU A 131 -7.91 2.85 23.27
N TRP A 132 -8.85 2.64 22.34
CA TRP A 132 -9.56 3.72 21.67
C TRP A 132 -10.37 4.57 22.65
N ASP A 133 -11.13 3.92 23.52
CA ASP A 133 -11.93 4.61 24.54
C ASP A 133 -11.05 5.30 25.59
N ARG A 134 -9.99 4.62 26.02
CA ARG A 134 -9.08 5.15 27.08
C ARG A 134 -8.28 6.36 26.61
N TYR A 135 -7.85 6.38 25.35
CA TYR A 135 -6.90 7.38 24.84
C TYR A 135 -7.41 8.23 23.69
N GLY A 136 -8.62 7.99 23.22
CA GLY A 136 -9.27 8.74 22.14
C GLY A 136 -9.67 10.17 22.52
N GLY A 137 -9.70 10.46 23.81
CA GLY A 137 -10.19 11.74 24.34
C GLY A 137 -11.72 11.78 24.39
N PRO A 138 -12.29 12.88 24.91
CA PRO A 138 -13.74 12.97 25.18
C PRO A 138 -14.60 12.93 23.91
N ASP A 139 -14.02 13.22 22.75
CA ASP A 139 -14.68 13.20 21.45
C ASP A 139 -14.12 12.11 20.50
N HIS A 140 -13.30 11.22 21.01
CA HIS A 140 -12.61 10.14 20.29
C HIS A 140 -11.75 10.60 19.10
N ARG A 141 -11.34 11.90 19.04
CA ARG A 141 -10.58 12.47 17.92
C ARG A 141 -9.07 12.51 18.14
N ALA A 142 -8.58 12.18 19.33
CA ALA A 142 -7.17 12.33 19.66
C ALA A 142 -6.25 11.54 18.73
N PHE A 143 -6.61 10.31 18.36
CA PHE A 143 -5.84 9.51 17.41
C PHE A 143 -5.82 10.15 16.01
N ASN A 144 -6.99 10.53 15.48
CA ASN A 144 -7.08 11.18 14.16
C ASN A 144 -6.32 12.51 14.12
N ALA A 145 -6.30 13.26 15.22
CA ALA A 145 -5.50 14.49 15.33
C ALA A 145 -3.97 14.21 15.34
N GLY A 146 -3.55 13.02 15.77
CA GLY A 146 -2.16 12.58 15.78
C GLY A 146 -1.64 12.12 14.42
N PHE A 147 -2.46 11.44 13.62
CA PHE A 147 -2.06 10.75 12.39
C PHE A 147 -1.29 11.62 11.36
N PRO A 148 -1.62 12.90 11.13
CA PRO A 148 -0.84 13.73 10.22
C PRO A 148 0.64 13.89 10.59
N ARG A 149 0.99 13.75 11.88
CA ARG A 149 2.40 13.80 12.34
C ARG A 149 3.25 12.66 11.79
N TYR A 150 2.61 11.56 11.43
CA TYR A 150 3.24 10.34 10.89
C TYR A 150 3.15 10.29 9.36
N GLY A 151 2.71 11.40 8.72
CA GLY A 151 2.52 11.52 7.28
C GLY A 151 1.21 10.91 6.76
N MET A 152 0.29 10.53 7.68
CA MET A 152 -1.03 9.98 7.34
C MET A 152 -2.04 11.12 7.20
N THR A 153 -1.95 11.87 6.11
CA THR A 153 -2.72 13.11 5.92
C THR A 153 -4.10 12.90 5.32
N SER A 154 -4.36 11.72 4.75
CA SER A 154 -5.63 11.38 4.10
C SER A 154 -6.54 10.53 5.00
N VAL A 155 -6.02 9.98 6.11
CA VAL A 155 -6.83 9.11 6.97
C VAL A 155 -7.95 9.90 7.62
N ALA A 156 -9.18 9.45 7.38
CA ALA A 156 -10.36 10.12 7.87
C ALA A 156 -11.44 9.13 8.33
N PRO A 157 -12.08 9.40 9.49
CA PRO A 157 -13.22 8.64 9.95
C PRO A 157 -14.40 8.85 9.01
N GLN A 158 -15.17 7.78 8.79
CA GLN A 158 -16.37 7.81 7.96
C GLN A 158 -17.61 7.91 8.85
N PRO A 159 -18.52 8.85 8.58
CA PRO A 159 -19.78 8.97 9.30
C PRO A 159 -20.76 7.85 8.92
N GLY A 160 -21.73 7.58 9.80
CA GLY A 160 -22.88 6.73 9.48
C GLY A 160 -22.76 5.27 9.91
N PHE A 161 -21.69 4.90 10.59
CA PHE A 161 -21.53 3.55 11.12
C PHE A 161 -21.62 3.54 12.66
N GLY A 162 -22.75 3.03 13.18
CA GLY A 162 -22.95 2.86 14.61
C GLY A 162 -23.19 4.14 15.40
N SER A 163 -23.23 4.03 16.72
CA SER A 163 -23.48 5.11 17.66
C SER A 163 -22.21 5.87 18.08
N VAL A 164 -21.03 5.31 17.79
CA VAL A 164 -19.74 5.92 18.16
C VAL A 164 -19.08 6.49 16.92
N PHE A 165 -18.86 7.79 16.92
CA PHE A 165 -18.14 8.48 15.86
C PHE A 165 -17.22 9.56 16.48
N PRO A 166 -15.96 9.63 16.07
CA PRO A 166 -15.23 8.67 15.20
C PRO A 166 -14.97 7.33 15.89
N TYR A 167 -14.83 6.27 15.08
CA TYR A 167 -14.49 4.94 15.54
C TYR A 167 -13.31 4.38 14.73
N TRP A 168 -12.41 3.64 15.39
CA TRP A 168 -11.21 3.13 14.74
C TRP A 168 -11.52 2.20 13.55
N GLY A 169 -12.56 1.38 13.65
CA GLY A 169 -12.96 0.42 12.64
C GLY A 169 -13.49 1.05 11.35
N PHE A 170 -13.95 2.31 11.42
CA PHE A 170 -14.57 3.01 10.29
C PHE A 170 -13.71 4.15 9.79
N GLN A 171 -12.47 3.83 9.40
CA GLN A 171 -11.51 4.77 8.85
C GLN A 171 -11.21 4.41 7.39
N LYS A 172 -11.11 5.42 6.53
CA LYS A 172 -10.51 5.28 5.20
C LYS A 172 -9.15 5.96 5.17
N GLY A 173 -8.26 5.42 4.36
CA GLY A 173 -6.91 5.93 4.12
C GLY A 173 -6.36 5.34 2.84
N THR A 174 -5.11 5.62 2.55
CA THR A 174 -4.43 5.24 1.31
C THR A 174 -3.21 4.36 1.59
N ALA A 175 -2.73 3.63 0.58
CA ALA A 175 -1.45 2.93 0.70
C ALA A 175 -0.29 3.91 0.93
N ASP A 176 -0.39 5.13 0.37
CA ASP A 176 0.59 6.20 0.61
C ASP A 176 0.64 6.62 2.09
N ASP A 177 -0.50 6.75 2.79
CA ASP A 177 -0.53 7.10 4.22
C ASP A 177 0.21 6.06 5.06
N PHE A 178 -0.04 4.78 4.79
CA PHE A 178 0.58 3.69 5.56
C PHE A 178 2.04 3.43 5.17
N ASP A 179 2.48 3.76 3.96
CA ASP A 179 3.91 3.83 3.63
C ASP A 179 4.61 4.92 4.44
N GLN A 180 4.00 6.09 4.60
CA GLN A 180 4.54 7.15 5.44
C GLN A 180 4.58 6.76 6.92
N LEU A 181 3.52 6.11 7.43
CA LEU A 181 3.51 5.56 8.78
C LEU A 181 4.68 4.59 9.01
N MET A 182 4.89 3.65 8.07
CA MET A 182 6.00 2.69 8.15
C MET A 182 7.36 3.40 8.10
N ASN A 183 7.50 4.41 7.22
CA ASN A 183 8.72 5.20 7.15
C ASN A 183 8.98 5.97 8.46
N PHE A 184 7.96 6.57 9.05
CA PHE A 184 8.06 7.23 10.37
C PHE A 184 8.46 6.21 11.45
N THR A 185 7.76 5.09 11.52
CA THR A 185 7.99 4.02 12.51
C THR A 185 9.44 3.50 12.49
N LEU A 186 9.98 3.27 11.29
CA LEU A 186 11.30 2.64 11.14
C LEU A 186 12.47 3.64 11.10
N SER A 187 12.22 4.96 10.97
CA SER A 187 13.27 5.94 10.74
C SER A 187 13.24 7.15 11.69
N GLN A 188 12.12 7.43 12.34
CA GLN A 188 11.91 8.67 13.09
C GLN A 188 11.47 8.47 14.54
N MET A 189 10.90 7.31 14.88
CA MET A 189 10.52 6.98 16.25
C MET A 189 11.74 6.75 17.14
N ASN A 190 11.49 6.77 18.45
CA ASN A 190 12.50 6.33 19.42
C ASN A 190 12.94 4.88 19.08
N PRO A 191 14.26 4.58 19.03
CA PRO A 191 14.74 3.25 18.63
C PRO A 191 14.19 2.08 19.46
N ALA A 192 13.96 2.29 20.76
CA ALA A 192 13.40 1.24 21.63
C ALA A 192 11.93 0.94 21.26
N ASP A 193 11.16 1.97 20.92
CA ASP A 193 9.76 1.81 20.51
C ASP A 193 9.67 1.16 19.11
N THR A 194 10.55 1.58 18.19
CA THR A 194 10.70 0.91 16.87
C THR A 194 11.00 -0.57 17.05
N ALA A 195 11.99 -0.91 17.90
CA ALA A 195 12.35 -2.30 18.15
C ALA A 195 11.19 -3.12 18.76
N ALA A 196 10.42 -2.52 19.66
CA ALA A 196 9.23 -3.16 20.22
C ALA A 196 8.17 -3.44 19.15
N ILE A 197 7.82 -2.45 18.31
CA ILE A 197 6.85 -2.63 17.22
C ILE A 197 7.34 -3.70 16.24
N VAL A 198 8.59 -3.64 15.81
CA VAL A 198 9.19 -4.63 14.89
C VAL A 198 9.08 -6.04 15.47
N ALA A 199 9.44 -6.22 16.75
CA ALA A 199 9.38 -7.52 17.41
C ALA A 199 7.94 -8.07 17.47
N GLU A 200 6.95 -7.22 17.73
CA GLU A 200 5.55 -7.64 17.78
C GLU A 200 4.99 -7.96 16.39
N MET A 201 5.31 -7.18 15.38
CA MET A 201 4.90 -7.42 13.99
C MET A 201 5.53 -8.70 13.41
N GLN A 202 6.69 -9.12 13.89
CA GLN A 202 7.33 -10.40 13.53
C GLN A 202 6.74 -11.62 14.26
N LYS A 203 6.01 -11.39 15.35
CA LYS A 203 5.35 -12.43 16.16
C LYS A 203 3.86 -12.54 15.90
N VAL A 204 3.40 -12.11 14.74
CA VAL A 204 1.97 -12.23 14.41
C VAL A 204 1.49 -13.68 14.47
N ALA A 205 0.25 -13.86 14.90
CA ALA A 205 -0.39 -15.17 14.99
C ALA A 205 -0.40 -15.87 13.61
N PRO A 206 -0.43 -17.22 13.55
CA PRO A 206 -0.36 -17.95 12.29
C PRO A 206 -1.42 -17.51 11.25
N ASN A 207 -2.63 -17.17 11.69
CA ASN A 207 -3.69 -16.68 10.82
C ASN A 207 -3.46 -15.23 10.31
N GLN A 208 -2.39 -14.56 10.73
CA GLN A 208 -1.95 -13.25 10.25
C GLN A 208 -0.74 -13.34 9.30
N GLN A 209 -0.19 -14.55 9.06
CA GLN A 209 1.01 -14.77 8.27
C GLN A 209 0.72 -14.83 6.78
N TRP A 210 0.20 -13.73 6.24
CA TRP A 210 -0.08 -13.51 4.82
C TRP A 210 0.26 -12.07 4.42
N GLY A 211 0.05 -11.68 3.18
CA GLY A 211 0.41 -10.36 2.68
C GLY A 211 1.94 -10.18 2.59
N VAL A 212 2.52 -9.28 3.36
CA VAL A 212 3.98 -9.07 3.41
C VAL A 212 4.74 -10.36 3.76
N TRP A 213 4.13 -11.30 4.47
CA TRP A 213 4.71 -12.63 4.76
C TRP A 213 4.97 -13.47 3.51
N GLY A 214 4.41 -13.12 2.37
CA GLY A 214 4.78 -13.67 1.08
C GLY A 214 6.27 -13.52 0.72
N ALA A 215 6.99 -12.62 1.39
CA ALA A 215 8.44 -12.49 1.30
C ALA A 215 9.21 -13.77 1.66
N GLY A 216 8.60 -14.63 2.46
CA GLY A 216 9.21 -15.87 2.97
C GLY A 216 9.99 -15.66 4.27
N PRO A 217 10.19 -16.74 5.05
CA PRO A 217 10.76 -16.67 6.40
C PRO A 217 12.22 -16.16 6.43
N GLN A 218 13.01 -16.40 5.37
CA GLN A 218 14.39 -15.91 5.27
C GLN A 218 14.49 -14.39 5.24
N MET A 219 13.41 -13.72 4.86
CA MET A 219 13.31 -12.25 4.85
C MET A 219 12.87 -11.68 6.19
N ALA A 220 12.63 -12.50 7.20
CA ALA A 220 12.18 -12.08 8.54
C ALA A 220 11.05 -11.03 8.48
N PRO A 221 9.93 -11.34 7.80
CA PRO A 221 8.86 -10.37 7.61
C PRO A 221 8.16 -10.02 8.92
N GLY A 222 7.62 -8.81 8.96
CA GLY A 222 6.69 -8.36 9.99
C GLY A 222 5.56 -7.57 9.34
N ASN A 223 4.33 -7.76 9.83
CA ASN A 223 3.19 -7.10 9.22
C ASN A 223 2.10 -6.72 10.23
N LYS A 224 1.23 -5.82 9.81
CA LYS A 224 -0.12 -5.64 10.33
C LYS A 224 -1.10 -5.77 9.19
N ASN A 225 -1.94 -6.78 9.26
CA ASN A 225 -3.00 -7.01 8.30
C ASN A 225 -4.32 -6.36 8.74
N GLY A 226 -5.20 -6.14 7.77
CA GLY A 226 -6.54 -5.67 8.00
C GLY A 226 -7.49 -6.18 6.92
N TRP A 227 -8.67 -6.63 7.32
CA TRP A 227 -9.72 -7.03 6.41
C TRP A 227 -11.09 -6.76 7.01
N SER A 228 -12.05 -6.48 6.16
CA SER A 228 -13.46 -6.34 6.52
C SER A 228 -14.34 -6.55 5.29
N GLN A 229 -15.59 -6.92 5.54
CA GLN A 229 -16.61 -6.91 4.50
C GLN A 229 -17.43 -5.65 4.69
N GLU A 230 -17.31 -4.74 3.75
CA GLU A 230 -17.94 -3.44 3.78
C GLU A 230 -19.05 -3.33 2.72
N GLN A 231 -19.78 -2.22 2.76
CA GLN A 231 -20.63 -1.86 1.64
C GLN A 231 -19.78 -1.64 0.38
N GLY A 232 -19.91 -2.50 -0.59
CA GLY A 232 -19.07 -2.55 -1.80
C GLY A 232 -18.14 -3.76 -1.85
N GLY A 233 -18.19 -4.67 -0.85
CA GLY A 233 -17.44 -5.93 -0.86
C GLY A 233 -16.28 -5.98 0.12
N TRP A 234 -15.41 -6.96 -0.06
CA TRP A 234 -14.26 -7.17 0.81
C TRP A 234 -13.16 -6.13 0.58
N VAL A 235 -12.50 -5.75 1.67
CA VAL A 235 -11.18 -5.10 1.65
C VAL A 235 -10.18 -6.00 2.38
N VAL A 236 -8.95 -6.11 1.81
CA VAL A 236 -7.88 -6.95 2.35
C VAL A 236 -6.56 -6.23 2.19
N ASN A 237 -6.00 -5.79 3.31
CA ASN A 237 -4.83 -4.92 3.36
C ASN A 237 -3.67 -5.57 4.11
N SER A 238 -2.44 -5.27 3.73
CA SER A 238 -1.24 -5.70 4.43
C SER A 238 -0.21 -4.58 4.44
N VAL A 239 0.32 -4.26 5.62
CA VAL A 239 1.31 -3.20 5.84
C VAL A 239 2.47 -3.80 6.63
N GLY A 240 3.71 -3.63 6.16
CA GLY A 240 4.81 -4.19 6.90
C GLY A 240 6.17 -4.03 6.23
N PHE A 241 7.10 -4.86 6.67
CA PHE A 241 8.49 -4.83 6.26
C PHE A 241 9.05 -6.25 6.05
N ALA A 242 10.17 -6.32 5.33
CA ALA A 242 10.96 -7.55 5.18
C ALA A 242 12.44 -7.23 4.88
N GLY A 243 13.28 -8.24 5.02
CA GLY A 243 14.71 -8.19 4.74
C GLY A 243 15.56 -7.70 5.91
N PRO A 244 16.89 -7.86 5.80
CA PRO A 244 17.84 -7.46 6.84
C PRO A 244 17.62 -6.01 7.27
N ALA A 245 17.57 -5.76 8.58
CA ALA A 245 17.30 -4.44 9.17
C ALA A 245 16.02 -3.76 8.62
N GLN A 246 14.98 -4.54 8.32
CA GLN A 246 13.72 -4.06 7.74
C GLN A 246 13.96 -3.24 6.47
N ARG A 247 14.84 -3.74 5.57
CA ARG A 247 15.27 -3.02 4.37
C ARG A 247 14.11 -2.57 3.50
N TYR A 248 13.14 -3.46 3.29
CA TYR A 248 11.99 -3.18 2.44
C TYR A 248 10.74 -2.93 3.27
N THR A 249 9.96 -1.93 2.91
CA THR A 249 8.58 -1.81 3.36
C THR A 249 7.64 -2.02 2.18
N LEU A 250 6.53 -2.70 2.45
CA LEU A 250 5.46 -2.92 1.49
C LEU A 250 4.13 -2.62 2.15
N THR A 251 3.36 -1.75 1.52
CA THR A 251 1.98 -1.45 1.89
C THR A 251 1.09 -1.82 0.73
N VAL A 252 0.07 -2.63 0.98
CA VAL A 252 -0.92 -3.06 -0.01
C VAL A 252 -2.32 -2.81 0.54
N PHE A 253 -3.12 -2.09 -0.20
CA PHE A 253 -4.54 -1.86 0.04
C PHE A 253 -5.33 -2.42 -1.14
N ASN A 254 -6.21 -3.39 -0.89
CA ASN A 254 -7.01 -4.04 -1.93
C ASN A 254 -8.50 -3.95 -1.58
N ALA A 255 -9.24 -3.16 -2.36
CA ALA A 255 -10.70 -3.14 -2.35
C ALA A 255 -11.21 -4.03 -3.49
N LEU A 256 -11.87 -5.14 -3.15
CA LEU A 256 -12.31 -6.11 -4.16
C LEU A 256 -13.56 -5.66 -4.94
N ASN A 257 -14.27 -4.64 -4.46
CA ASN A 257 -15.42 -4.02 -5.15
C ASN A 257 -16.51 -5.02 -5.55
N GLY A 258 -16.69 -6.10 -4.78
CA GLY A 258 -17.63 -7.18 -5.07
C GLY A 258 -17.14 -8.20 -6.11
N GLU A 259 -15.92 -8.07 -6.63
CA GLU A 259 -15.36 -8.96 -7.66
C GLU A 259 -14.68 -10.23 -7.10
N GLY A 260 -14.65 -10.39 -5.78
CA GLY A 260 -14.02 -11.54 -5.13
C GLY A 260 -14.27 -11.59 -3.64
N GLY A 261 -13.69 -12.58 -2.97
CA GLY A 261 -13.78 -12.83 -1.54
C GLY A 261 -12.51 -12.52 -0.76
N PHE A 262 -12.55 -12.80 0.55
CA PHE A 262 -11.38 -12.63 1.42
C PHE A 262 -10.13 -13.35 0.88
N ASP A 263 -10.29 -14.59 0.42
CA ASP A 263 -9.17 -15.40 -0.07
C ASP A 263 -8.52 -14.81 -1.33
N ASP A 264 -9.30 -14.18 -2.22
CA ASP A 264 -8.75 -13.47 -3.38
C ASP A 264 -7.87 -12.29 -2.97
N GLY A 265 -8.30 -11.55 -1.96
CA GLY A 265 -7.52 -10.45 -1.38
C GLY A 265 -6.24 -10.93 -0.69
N VAL A 266 -6.31 -12.05 0.05
CA VAL A 266 -5.13 -12.69 0.67
C VAL A 266 -4.15 -13.15 -0.40
N GLN A 267 -4.63 -13.80 -1.48
CA GLN A 267 -3.80 -14.21 -2.60
C GLN A 267 -3.14 -13.01 -3.29
N THR A 268 -3.87 -11.90 -3.47
CA THR A 268 -3.36 -10.68 -4.09
C THR A 268 -2.24 -10.06 -3.26
N THR A 269 -2.50 -9.82 -1.98
CA THR A 269 -1.53 -9.19 -1.07
C THR A 269 -0.30 -10.06 -0.84
N THR A 270 -0.49 -11.39 -0.71
CA THR A 270 0.61 -12.36 -0.54
C THR A 270 1.42 -12.54 -1.82
N GLY A 271 0.75 -12.53 -2.97
CA GLY A 271 1.39 -12.57 -4.28
C GLY A 271 2.33 -11.38 -4.48
N LEU A 272 1.89 -10.18 -4.14
CA LEU A 272 2.73 -8.97 -4.14
C LEU A 272 3.91 -9.09 -3.19
N GLY A 273 3.71 -9.58 -1.96
CA GLY A 273 4.78 -9.86 -1.01
C GLY A 273 5.84 -10.81 -1.60
N ARG A 274 5.42 -11.89 -2.26
CA ARG A 274 6.29 -12.85 -2.91
C ARG A 274 7.07 -12.26 -4.09
N ILE A 275 6.39 -11.55 -4.98
CA ILE A 275 7.00 -10.99 -6.20
C ILE A 275 8.00 -9.89 -5.84
N LEU A 276 7.62 -8.98 -4.97
CA LEU A 276 8.41 -7.79 -4.66
C LEU A 276 9.53 -8.07 -3.67
N LEU A 277 9.31 -8.94 -2.67
CA LEU A 277 10.19 -9.13 -1.52
C LEU A 277 10.79 -10.54 -1.43
N GLY A 278 10.18 -11.55 -2.05
CA GLY A 278 10.64 -12.95 -2.03
C GLY A 278 12.06 -13.12 -2.61
N ARG A 279 12.84 -14.07 -2.06
CA ARG A 279 14.16 -14.49 -2.53
C ARG A 279 14.25 -16.00 -2.60
#